data_725499f829acee4c9aa0a176391d96d8
#
_entry.id   725499f829acee4c9aa0a176391d96d8
#
_cell.length_a   1.000
_cell.length_b   1.000
_cell.length_c   1.000
_cell.angle_alpha   90.00
_cell.angle_beta   90.00
_cell.angle_gamma   90.00
#
_symmetry.space_group_name_H-M   'P 1'
#
loop_
_entity.id
_entity.type
_entity.pdbx_description
1 polymer ?
#
loop_
_entity_poly.entity_id
_entity_poly.type
_entity_poly.pdbx_seq_one_letter_code
_entity_poly.pdbx_strand_id
1 'polypeptide(L)'
;MAPGEREGRGRIWRTPLPLTKTRGKRHSGAAGEREGWEGPGIWNTGSMKILVTAFDAFGGESINPTERALQQLPDRIGDAELVKLVIPTKFGESLRRAIEAAQGSAVDAIVCLGQAGGRAHITPERVAINVMDAGIPDNAGYQPVDVPVVEGGPAAYFSTLPVKEMVAAMEDIPARLSNTAGTFVCNQLLYGLLHHFAGTGISAGFVHVPLITEQEKTDKPMMELADIVEGIKRALWAVQAS
;
A
#
# COMPACT_ATOMS: atom_id res chain seq x y z
N MET A 1 -48.01 -31.96 24.57
CA MET A 1 -47.09 -32.09 23.41
C MET A 1 -45.81 -31.35 23.76
N ALA A 2 -44.72 -32.06 23.93
CA ALA A 2 -43.43 -31.53 24.37
C ALA A 2 -42.67 -30.83 23.24
N PRO A 3 -41.85 -29.81 23.52
CA PRO A 3 -41.00 -29.15 22.51
C PRO A 3 -39.71 -29.92 22.29
N GLY A 4 -39.37 -30.05 20.99
CA GLY A 4 -38.19 -30.77 20.51
C GLY A 4 -36.88 -30.07 20.80
N GLU A 5 -35.92 -30.83 21.26
CA GLU A 5 -34.53 -30.50 21.48
C GLU A 5 -33.82 -30.21 20.17
N ARG A 6 -33.05 -29.07 20.12
CA ARG A 6 -32.10 -28.78 19.04
C ARG A 6 -30.70 -29.10 19.51
N GLU A 7 -30.15 -30.14 18.98
CA GLU A 7 -28.75 -30.52 19.16
C GLU A 7 -27.79 -29.42 18.65
N GLY A 8 -26.91 -28.99 19.54
CA GLY A 8 -25.80 -28.09 19.26
C GLY A 8 -24.68 -28.82 18.50
N ARG A 9 -24.35 -28.38 17.29
CA ARG A 9 -23.15 -28.86 16.58
C ARG A 9 -21.91 -28.18 17.15
N GLY A 10 -21.09 -28.99 17.81
CA GLY A 10 -19.84 -28.61 18.41
C GLY A 10 -18.81 -28.11 17.38
N ARG A 11 -18.12 -27.06 17.75
CA ARG A 11 -16.98 -26.50 17.05
C ARG A 11 -15.82 -27.49 17.09
N ILE A 12 -15.37 -27.96 15.93
CA ILE A 12 -14.17 -28.76 15.77
C ILE A 12 -12.98 -27.81 15.63
N TRP A 13 -12.31 -27.47 16.75
CA TRP A 13 -10.99 -26.87 16.72
C TRP A 13 -9.97 -28.02 16.60
N ARG A 14 -9.31 -28.13 15.45
CA ARG A 14 -8.20 -29.08 15.30
C ARG A 14 -6.96 -28.52 15.98
N THR A 15 -6.48 -29.26 16.97
CA THR A 15 -5.20 -29.04 17.66
C THR A 15 -4.04 -29.17 16.65
N PRO A 16 -3.02 -28.31 16.67
CA PRO A 16 -1.83 -28.48 15.84
C PRO A 16 -1.03 -29.72 16.30
N LEU A 17 -0.55 -30.49 15.33
CA LEU A 17 0.33 -31.63 15.56
C LEU A 17 1.70 -31.15 16.07
N PRO A 18 2.36 -31.88 17.00
CA PRO A 18 3.66 -31.52 17.53
C PRO A 18 4.77 -31.73 16.48
N LEU A 19 5.64 -30.71 16.33
CA LEU A 19 6.85 -30.77 15.51
C LEU A 19 7.84 -31.78 16.13
N THR A 20 8.10 -32.89 15.47
CA THR A 20 9.14 -33.84 15.81
C THR A 20 10.52 -33.23 15.53
N LYS A 21 11.33 -33.04 16.59
CA LYS A 21 12.74 -32.69 16.51
C LYS A 21 13.54 -33.89 16.01
N THR A 22 14.01 -33.87 14.79
CA THR A 22 15.03 -34.81 14.31
C THR A 22 16.40 -34.37 14.83
N ARG A 23 17.01 -35.25 15.66
CA ARG A 23 18.32 -35.07 16.24
C ARG A 23 19.38 -35.50 15.23
N GLY A 24 20.00 -34.54 14.51
CA GLY A 24 21.10 -34.79 13.59
C GLY A 24 22.38 -35.17 14.31
N LYS A 25 22.99 -36.31 13.93
CA LYS A 25 24.28 -36.81 14.41
C LYS A 25 25.41 -35.87 13.91
N ARG A 26 26.30 -35.50 14.84
CA ARG A 26 27.58 -34.84 14.52
C ARG A 26 28.52 -35.84 13.87
N HIS A 27 29.00 -35.57 12.68
CA HIS A 27 30.21 -36.17 12.15
C HIS A 27 31.34 -35.14 12.22
N SER A 28 32.40 -35.51 12.90
CA SER A 28 33.70 -34.85 12.92
C SER A 28 34.48 -35.29 11.66
N GLY A 29 35.05 -34.35 10.90
CA GLY A 29 36.00 -34.73 9.88
C GLY A 29 36.36 -33.59 8.89
N ALA A 30 37.63 -33.19 8.95
CA ALA A 30 38.47 -32.59 7.90
C ALA A 30 38.22 -31.17 7.43
N ALA A 31 39.21 -30.32 7.65
CA ALA A 31 39.42 -29.04 7.01
C ALA A 31 39.56 -29.23 5.50
N GLY A 32 38.56 -28.75 4.76
CA GLY A 32 38.60 -28.57 3.30
C GLY A 32 38.44 -27.08 3.02
N GLU A 33 39.32 -26.57 2.21
CA GLU A 33 39.34 -25.19 1.72
C GLU A 33 37.99 -24.83 1.14
N ARG A 34 37.40 -23.74 1.66
CA ARG A 34 36.16 -23.19 1.12
C ARG A 34 36.50 -22.42 -0.15
N GLU A 35 36.35 -23.06 -1.28
CA GLU A 35 36.17 -22.33 -2.53
C GLU A 35 34.94 -21.42 -2.37
N GLY A 36 35.17 -20.11 -2.47
CA GLY A 36 34.13 -19.11 -2.40
C GLY A 36 33.15 -19.27 -3.57
N TRP A 37 31.93 -19.69 -3.27
CA TRP A 37 30.85 -19.62 -4.26
C TRP A 37 30.48 -18.15 -4.45
N GLU A 38 31.10 -17.50 -5.43
CA GLU A 38 30.68 -16.22 -5.97
C GLU A 38 29.48 -16.50 -6.91
N GLY A 39 28.28 -16.57 -6.34
CA GLY A 39 27.07 -16.51 -7.14
C GLY A 39 27.07 -15.21 -7.94
N PRO A 40 26.43 -15.15 -9.13
CA PRO A 40 26.36 -13.94 -9.92
C PRO A 40 25.55 -12.89 -9.13
N GLY A 41 26.27 -12.10 -8.33
CA GLY A 41 25.73 -10.91 -7.69
C GLY A 41 25.52 -9.86 -8.77
N ILE A 42 24.32 -9.81 -9.32
CA ILE A 42 23.85 -8.59 -9.98
C ILE A 42 23.54 -7.61 -8.86
N TRP A 43 24.57 -7.00 -8.28
CA TRP A 43 24.41 -5.82 -7.47
C TRP A 43 23.92 -4.73 -8.41
N ASN A 44 22.63 -4.47 -8.38
CA ASN A 44 22.08 -3.27 -9.01
C ASN A 44 22.71 -2.07 -8.29
N THR A 45 23.82 -1.53 -8.85
CA THR A 45 24.50 -0.34 -8.33
C THR A 45 23.70 0.95 -8.62
N GLY A 46 22.51 0.84 -9.19
CA GLY A 46 21.57 1.95 -9.38
C GLY A 46 20.92 2.33 -8.05
N SER A 47 20.76 3.62 -7.82
CA SER A 47 19.92 4.10 -6.69
C SER A 47 18.50 3.59 -6.87
N MET A 48 17.84 3.16 -5.76
CA MET A 48 16.43 2.78 -5.74
C MET A 48 15.56 3.88 -6.36
N LYS A 49 14.56 3.51 -7.16
CA LYS A 49 13.57 4.44 -7.70
C LYS A 49 12.18 4.14 -7.14
N ILE A 50 11.52 5.16 -6.61
CA ILE A 50 10.19 5.05 -6.04
C ILE A 50 9.24 5.92 -6.87
N LEU A 51 8.22 5.31 -7.48
CA LEU A 51 7.11 6.05 -8.05
C LEU A 51 6.19 6.50 -6.92
N VAL A 52 5.99 7.81 -6.79
CA VAL A 52 5.02 8.39 -5.87
C VAL A 52 3.89 8.98 -6.69
N THR A 53 2.67 8.46 -6.52
CA THR A 53 1.48 9.00 -7.20
C THR A 53 0.59 9.77 -6.24
N ALA A 54 -0.07 10.82 -6.75
CA ALA A 54 -1.11 11.55 -6.05
C ALA A 54 -2.30 11.73 -6.98
N PHE A 55 -3.50 11.83 -6.41
CA PHE A 55 -4.71 12.09 -7.20
C PHE A 55 -4.94 13.58 -7.41
N ASP A 56 -5.59 13.90 -8.55
CA ASP A 56 -6.20 15.20 -8.78
C ASP A 56 -7.38 15.47 -7.82
N ALA A 57 -7.91 16.69 -7.83
CA ALA A 57 -9.09 17.05 -7.07
C ALA A 57 -10.34 16.30 -7.57
N PHE A 58 -11.23 15.90 -6.66
CA PHE A 58 -12.43 15.11 -6.95
C PHE A 58 -13.60 15.47 -6.02
N GLY A 59 -14.80 15.00 -6.34
CA GLY A 59 -15.98 15.15 -5.48
C GLY A 59 -16.42 16.61 -5.26
N GLY A 60 -16.13 17.49 -6.22
CA GLY A 60 -16.46 18.92 -6.12
C GLY A 60 -15.43 19.76 -5.35
N GLU A 61 -14.33 19.14 -4.87
CA GLU A 61 -13.22 19.87 -4.25
C GLU A 61 -12.36 20.57 -5.30
N SER A 62 -11.71 21.68 -4.93
CA SER A 62 -10.79 22.42 -5.80
C SER A 62 -9.34 22.01 -5.62
N ILE A 63 -9.01 21.34 -4.51
CA ILE A 63 -7.65 20.89 -4.16
C ILE A 63 -7.69 19.46 -3.64
N ASN A 64 -6.56 18.76 -3.82
CA ASN A 64 -6.33 17.46 -3.20
C ASN A 64 -5.05 17.55 -2.33
N PRO A 65 -5.11 17.20 -1.03
CA PRO A 65 -3.94 17.24 -0.13
C PRO A 65 -2.75 16.47 -0.68
N THR A 66 -2.99 15.35 -1.37
CA THR A 66 -1.89 14.50 -1.86
C THR A 66 -1.17 15.12 -3.06
N GLU A 67 -1.86 15.83 -3.93
CA GLU A 67 -1.24 16.60 -5.01
C GLU A 67 -0.38 17.74 -4.43
N ARG A 68 -0.91 18.48 -3.43
CA ARG A 68 -0.15 19.53 -2.73
C ARG A 68 1.09 18.97 -2.04
N ALA A 69 0.96 17.83 -1.36
CA ALA A 69 2.08 17.17 -0.71
C ALA A 69 3.13 16.69 -1.73
N LEU A 70 2.69 16.06 -2.83
CA LEU A 70 3.58 15.56 -3.89
C LEU A 70 4.47 16.67 -4.47
N GLN A 71 3.91 17.88 -4.66
CA GLN A 71 4.63 19.04 -5.16
C GLN A 71 5.74 19.50 -4.20
N GLN A 72 5.59 19.26 -2.89
CA GLN A 72 6.56 19.66 -1.85
C GLN A 72 7.56 18.55 -1.49
N LEU A 73 7.38 17.33 -2.00
CA LEU A 73 8.38 16.29 -1.79
C LEU A 73 9.67 16.63 -2.54
N PRO A 74 10.85 16.32 -1.97
CA PRO A 74 12.12 16.44 -2.67
C PRO A 74 12.20 15.46 -3.84
N ASP A 75 13.19 15.58 -4.71
CA ASP A 75 13.41 14.64 -5.80
C ASP A 75 14.10 13.34 -5.35
N ARG A 76 14.61 13.33 -4.11
CA ARG A 76 15.26 12.17 -3.49
C ARG A 76 14.93 12.06 -2.01
N ILE A 77 14.85 10.82 -1.52
CA ILE A 77 14.79 10.50 -0.09
C ILE A 77 15.94 9.51 0.19
N GLY A 78 16.92 9.94 1.01
CA GLY A 78 18.16 9.17 1.13
C GLY A 78 18.81 8.92 -0.24
N ASP A 79 19.07 7.68 -0.56
CA ASP A 79 19.62 7.28 -1.85
C ASP A 79 18.54 6.97 -2.92
N ALA A 80 17.26 6.97 -2.56
CA ALA A 80 16.17 6.71 -3.50
C ALA A 80 15.81 7.97 -4.31
N GLU A 81 15.66 7.80 -5.62
CA GLU A 81 15.10 8.79 -6.55
C GLU A 81 13.57 8.72 -6.54
N LEU A 82 12.88 9.86 -6.50
CA LEU A 82 11.42 9.91 -6.57
C LEU A 82 10.94 10.27 -7.97
N VAL A 83 10.17 9.39 -8.58
CA VAL A 83 9.40 9.67 -9.79
C VAL A 83 8.01 10.12 -9.34
N LYS A 84 7.66 11.39 -9.58
CA LYS A 84 6.41 11.99 -9.12
C LYS A 84 5.38 12.04 -10.24
N LEU A 85 4.15 11.59 -9.96
CA LEU A 85 3.08 11.56 -10.97
C LEU A 85 1.73 11.94 -10.36
N VAL A 86 1.06 12.94 -10.93
CA VAL A 86 -0.35 13.20 -10.66
C VAL A 86 -1.20 12.34 -11.59
N ILE A 87 -2.12 11.58 -11.03
CA ILE A 87 -3.05 10.70 -11.75
C ILE A 87 -4.50 11.17 -11.55
N PRO A 88 -5.38 10.95 -12.54
CA PRO A 88 -6.78 11.34 -12.39
C PRO A 88 -7.50 10.44 -11.40
N THR A 89 -8.48 11.00 -10.67
CA THR A 89 -9.40 10.23 -9.83
C THR A 89 -10.46 9.55 -10.70
N LYS A 90 -10.03 8.54 -11.48
CA LYS A 90 -10.86 7.77 -12.42
C LYS A 90 -10.53 6.30 -12.35
N PHE A 91 -11.55 5.47 -12.24
CA PHE A 91 -11.40 4.01 -12.31
C PHE A 91 -10.70 3.57 -13.59
N GLY A 92 -9.82 2.60 -13.48
CA GLY A 92 -9.04 2.06 -14.61
C GLY A 92 -7.96 2.99 -15.13
N GLU A 93 -8.25 4.25 -15.38
CA GLU A 93 -7.27 5.20 -15.94
C GLU A 93 -6.14 5.51 -14.96
N SER A 94 -6.44 5.70 -13.67
CA SER A 94 -5.42 5.88 -12.63
C SER A 94 -4.45 4.70 -12.59
N LEU A 95 -4.97 3.48 -12.62
CA LEU A 95 -4.17 2.26 -12.64
C LEU A 95 -3.29 2.16 -13.90
N ARG A 96 -3.87 2.39 -15.08
CA ARG A 96 -3.14 2.36 -16.35
C ARG A 96 -1.96 3.32 -16.34
N ARG A 97 -2.18 4.58 -15.93
CA ARG A 97 -1.12 5.61 -15.86
C ARG A 97 -0.02 5.25 -14.86
N ALA A 98 -0.39 4.71 -13.70
CA ALA A 98 0.59 4.28 -12.70
C ALA A 98 1.44 3.11 -13.21
N ILE A 99 0.86 2.12 -13.88
CA ILE A 99 1.59 1.00 -14.49
C ILE A 99 2.55 1.52 -15.59
N GLU A 100 2.07 2.36 -16.51
CA GLU A 100 2.89 2.92 -17.59
C GLU A 100 4.09 3.71 -17.04
N ALA A 101 3.87 4.54 -16.01
CA ALA A 101 4.94 5.30 -15.38
C ALA A 101 5.95 4.40 -14.66
N ALA A 102 5.47 3.39 -13.93
CA ALA A 102 6.32 2.44 -13.23
C ALA A 102 7.23 1.66 -14.19
N GLN A 103 6.67 1.16 -15.29
CA GLN A 103 7.42 0.42 -16.30
C GLN A 103 8.38 1.34 -17.08
N GLY A 104 7.91 2.54 -17.48
CA GLY A 104 8.72 3.50 -18.23
C GLY A 104 9.91 4.05 -17.46
N SER A 105 9.83 4.12 -16.13
CA SER A 105 10.90 4.61 -15.25
C SER A 105 11.71 3.49 -14.61
N ALA A 106 11.36 2.22 -14.81
CA ALA A 106 12.00 1.06 -14.20
C ALA A 106 12.13 1.24 -12.66
N VAL A 107 11.00 1.40 -11.98
CA VAL A 107 10.97 1.65 -10.53
C VAL A 107 11.04 0.35 -9.73
N ASP A 108 11.55 0.44 -8.50
CA ASP A 108 11.66 -0.67 -7.55
C ASP A 108 10.45 -0.72 -6.60
N ALA A 109 9.81 0.44 -6.35
CA ALA A 109 8.63 0.53 -5.50
C ALA A 109 7.61 1.58 -5.99
N ILE A 110 6.35 1.39 -5.62
CA ILE A 110 5.24 2.29 -5.92
C ILE A 110 4.52 2.65 -4.62
N VAL A 111 4.48 3.94 -4.30
CA VAL A 111 3.76 4.49 -3.15
C VAL A 111 2.65 5.40 -3.67
N CYS A 112 1.40 4.98 -3.57
CA CYS A 112 0.26 5.78 -3.97
C CYS A 112 -0.25 6.60 -2.78
N LEU A 113 -0.60 7.86 -3.03
CA LEU A 113 -1.15 8.77 -2.02
C LEU A 113 -2.60 9.09 -2.35
N GLY A 114 -3.49 9.10 -1.35
CA GLY A 114 -4.90 9.46 -1.52
C GLY A 114 -5.45 10.23 -0.33
N GLN A 115 -6.48 11.04 -0.57
CA GLN A 115 -7.22 11.75 0.46
C GLN A 115 -8.26 10.82 1.11
N ALA A 116 -8.33 10.80 2.43
CA ALA A 116 -9.39 10.14 3.18
C ALA A 116 -10.06 11.11 4.14
N GLY A 117 -11.08 11.83 3.67
CA GLY A 117 -11.88 12.72 4.50
C GLY A 117 -12.52 11.97 5.68
N GLY A 118 -12.43 12.55 6.88
CA GLY A 118 -12.91 11.94 8.13
C GLY A 118 -11.85 11.14 8.89
N ARG A 119 -10.65 10.92 8.35
CA ARG A 119 -9.50 10.38 9.10
C ARG A 119 -8.66 11.51 9.70
N ALA A 120 -8.21 11.32 10.94
CA ALA A 120 -7.33 12.26 11.65
C ALA A 120 -5.85 11.86 11.63
N HIS A 121 -5.50 10.80 10.90
CA HIS A 121 -4.18 10.18 10.91
C HIS A 121 -3.72 9.89 9.48
N ILE A 122 -2.43 9.95 9.23
CA ILE A 122 -1.82 9.36 8.03
C ILE A 122 -1.91 7.84 8.17
N THR A 123 -2.40 7.17 7.14
CA THR A 123 -2.73 5.74 7.23
C THR A 123 -2.17 4.94 6.07
N PRO A 124 -0.99 4.29 6.23
CA PRO A 124 -0.56 3.23 5.33
C PRO A 124 -1.59 2.09 5.30
N GLU A 125 -1.99 1.68 4.11
CA GLU A 125 -3.02 0.65 3.90
C GLU A 125 -2.39 -0.73 3.85
N ARG A 126 -2.88 -1.65 4.70
CA ARG A 126 -2.38 -3.04 4.77
C ARG A 126 -2.92 -3.91 3.65
N VAL A 127 -4.14 -3.65 3.17
CA VAL A 127 -4.88 -4.58 2.31
C VAL A 127 -5.73 -3.83 1.30
N ALA A 128 -5.82 -4.38 0.09
CA ALA A 128 -6.80 -4.04 -0.92
C ALA A 128 -7.70 -5.24 -1.20
N ILE A 129 -8.98 -4.98 -1.50
CA ILE A 129 -9.98 -6.01 -1.78
C ILE A 129 -10.45 -5.95 -3.24
N ASN A 130 -10.91 -7.08 -3.77
CA ASN A 130 -11.35 -7.20 -5.16
C ASN A 130 -12.78 -6.69 -5.37
N VAL A 131 -13.04 -5.45 -4.97
CA VAL A 131 -14.37 -4.81 -5.08
C VAL A 131 -14.21 -3.34 -5.47
N MET A 132 -15.01 -2.90 -6.43
CA MET A 132 -15.33 -1.51 -6.71
C MET A 132 -16.81 -1.27 -6.36
N ASP A 133 -17.06 -0.44 -5.34
CA ASP A 133 -18.42 -0.08 -4.89
C ASP A 133 -18.39 1.39 -4.48
N ALA A 134 -18.82 2.27 -5.39
CA ALA A 134 -18.57 3.70 -5.30
C ALA A 134 -19.80 4.45 -4.77
N GLY A 135 -19.64 5.11 -3.62
CA GLY A 135 -20.70 5.98 -3.05
C GLY A 135 -20.95 7.26 -3.84
N ILE A 136 -19.98 7.68 -4.67
CA ILE A 136 -20.05 8.84 -5.57
C ILE A 136 -19.43 8.49 -6.92
N PRO A 137 -19.79 9.18 -8.03
CA PRO A 137 -19.11 8.99 -9.29
C PRO A 137 -17.66 9.48 -9.24
N ASP A 138 -16.80 8.87 -10.04
CA ASP A 138 -15.45 9.36 -10.29
C ASP A 138 -15.44 10.61 -11.20
N ASN A 139 -14.26 11.17 -11.50
CA ASN A 139 -14.13 12.36 -12.34
C ASN A 139 -14.54 12.16 -13.83
N ALA A 140 -14.89 10.91 -14.22
CA ALA A 140 -15.47 10.61 -15.53
C ALA A 140 -16.99 10.34 -15.46
N GLY A 141 -17.59 10.40 -14.25
CA GLY A 141 -19.00 10.09 -14.03
C GLY A 141 -19.28 8.59 -13.88
N TYR A 142 -18.25 7.74 -13.79
CA TYR A 142 -18.42 6.30 -13.59
C TYR A 142 -18.58 5.98 -12.09
N GLN A 143 -19.65 5.23 -11.78
CA GLN A 143 -20.00 4.84 -10.42
C GLN A 143 -20.33 3.35 -10.37
N PRO A 144 -19.32 2.48 -10.22
CA PRO A 144 -19.53 1.03 -10.13
C PRO A 144 -20.22 0.65 -8.81
N VAL A 145 -21.03 -0.40 -8.85
CA VAL A 145 -21.71 -0.99 -7.70
C VAL A 145 -21.38 -2.49 -7.67
N ASP A 146 -20.68 -2.92 -6.62
CA ASP A 146 -20.32 -4.32 -6.34
C ASP A 146 -19.65 -5.05 -7.54
N VAL A 147 -18.73 -4.35 -8.23
CA VAL A 147 -18.00 -4.88 -9.40
C VAL A 147 -16.61 -5.32 -8.97
N PRO A 148 -16.10 -6.49 -9.39
CA PRO A 148 -14.72 -6.89 -9.11
C PRO A 148 -13.71 -5.95 -9.80
N VAL A 149 -12.58 -5.70 -9.15
CA VAL A 149 -11.44 -4.97 -9.77
C VAL A 149 -10.83 -5.82 -10.89
N VAL A 150 -10.64 -7.12 -10.60
CA VAL A 150 -10.17 -8.11 -11.57
C VAL A 150 -11.10 -9.32 -11.52
N GLU A 151 -11.73 -9.64 -12.65
CA GLU A 151 -12.61 -10.80 -12.77
C GLU A 151 -11.85 -12.09 -12.46
N GLY A 152 -12.38 -12.91 -11.55
CA GLY A 152 -11.72 -14.15 -11.11
C GLY A 152 -10.44 -13.95 -10.30
N GLY A 153 -10.06 -12.73 -9.97
CA GLY A 153 -8.90 -12.43 -9.13
C GLY A 153 -9.11 -12.83 -7.67
N PRO A 154 -8.04 -12.96 -6.86
CA PRO A 154 -8.12 -13.24 -5.42
C PRO A 154 -8.99 -12.21 -4.69
N ALA A 155 -9.62 -12.61 -3.58
CA ALA A 155 -10.49 -11.71 -2.80
C ALA A 155 -9.75 -10.47 -2.25
N ALA A 156 -8.46 -10.58 -1.98
CA ALA A 156 -7.64 -9.49 -1.46
C ALA A 156 -6.15 -9.70 -1.74
N TYR A 157 -5.39 -8.61 -1.74
CA TYR A 157 -3.93 -8.57 -1.69
C TYR A 157 -3.45 -7.76 -0.50
N PHE A 158 -2.41 -8.23 0.18
CA PHE A 158 -1.69 -7.42 1.16
C PHE A 158 -0.71 -6.49 0.44
N SER A 159 -0.55 -5.26 0.97
CA SER A 159 0.52 -4.35 0.57
C SER A 159 1.88 -5.05 0.68
N THR A 160 2.74 -4.83 -0.30
CA THR A 160 4.12 -5.34 -0.28
C THR A 160 5.12 -4.31 0.25
N LEU A 161 4.64 -3.12 0.66
CA LEU A 161 5.45 -2.13 1.37
C LEU A 161 5.58 -2.46 2.87
N PRO A 162 6.62 -1.98 3.55
CA PRO A 162 6.86 -2.18 4.98
C PRO A 162 5.93 -1.27 5.82
N VAL A 163 4.61 -1.50 5.75
CA VAL A 163 3.58 -0.58 6.30
C VAL A 163 3.66 -0.37 7.81
N LYS A 164 4.24 -1.31 8.56
CA LYS A 164 4.45 -1.15 10.02
C LYS A 164 5.62 -0.22 10.31
N GLU A 165 6.70 -0.39 9.58
CA GLU A 165 7.90 0.44 9.64
C GLU A 165 7.59 1.86 9.17
N MET A 166 6.75 2.02 8.15
CA MET A 166 6.24 3.32 7.71
C MET A 166 5.47 4.04 8.84
N VAL A 167 4.60 3.34 9.58
CA VAL A 167 3.91 3.92 10.74
C VAL A 167 4.90 4.25 11.86
N ALA A 168 5.84 3.36 12.15
CA ALA A 168 6.84 3.57 13.20
C ALA A 168 7.75 4.79 12.90
N ALA A 169 8.07 5.05 11.65
CA ALA A 169 8.88 6.19 11.25
C ALA A 169 8.19 7.57 11.49
N MET A 170 6.88 7.58 11.70
CA MET A 170 6.06 8.77 11.93
C MET A 170 5.78 9.03 13.43
N GLU A 171 6.71 8.70 14.33
CA GLU A 171 6.53 8.66 15.80
C GLU A 171 5.78 9.85 16.42
N ASP A 172 6.05 11.07 15.99
CA ASP A 172 5.48 12.34 16.50
C ASP A 172 4.36 12.90 15.59
N ILE A 173 4.08 12.26 14.47
CA ILE A 173 3.01 12.63 13.53
C ILE A 173 1.86 11.64 13.70
N PRO A 174 0.60 12.09 13.82
CA PRO A 174 -0.53 11.19 13.96
C PRO A 174 -0.63 10.19 12.79
N ALA A 175 -0.21 8.95 13.03
CA ALA A 175 -0.20 7.89 12.03
C ALA A 175 -0.69 6.57 12.62
N ARG A 176 -1.33 5.74 11.82
CA ARG A 176 -1.74 4.39 12.20
C ARG A 176 -1.91 3.49 11.00
N LEU A 177 -1.77 2.19 11.21
CA LEU A 177 -2.03 1.21 10.18
C LEU A 177 -3.53 1.12 9.88
N SER A 178 -3.90 1.09 8.59
CA SER A 178 -5.26 0.89 8.15
C SER A 178 -5.46 -0.52 7.55
N ASN A 179 -6.63 -1.10 7.77
CA ASN A 179 -7.02 -2.40 7.22
C ASN A 179 -8.08 -2.28 6.11
N THR A 180 -8.27 -1.09 5.55
CA THR A 180 -9.18 -0.90 4.42
C THR A 180 -8.86 0.37 3.65
N ALA A 181 -8.60 0.23 2.35
CA ALA A 181 -8.49 1.34 1.41
C ALA A 181 -9.86 1.83 0.89
N GLY A 182 -10.96 1.28 1.43
CA GLY A 182 -12.32 1.50 0.95
C GLY A 182 -12.63 0.66 -0.28
N THR A 183 -13.54 1.17 -1.13
CA THR A 183 -14.01 0.50 -2.35
C THR A 183 -14.07 1.43 -3.55
N PHE A 184 -13.47 2.62 -3.43
CA PHE A 184 -13.38 3.63 -4.47
C PHE A 184 -12.08 3.49 -5.28
N VAL A 185 -11.72 4.49 -6.07
CA VAL A 185 -10.54 4.51 -6.96
C VAL A 185 -9.24 4.15 -6.24
N CYS A 186 -9.09 4.54 -4.96
CA CYS A 186 -7.90 4.23 -4.14
C CYS A 186 -7.69 2.71 -3.97
N ASN A 187 -8.76 2.00 -3.61
CA ASN A 187 -8.71 0.55 -3.48
C ASN A 187 -8.48 -0.13 -4.83
N GLN A 188 -9.16 0.33 -5.89
CA GLN A 188 -8.99 -0.19 -7.24
C GLN A 188 -7.54 -0.03 -7.73
N LEU A 189 -6.93 1.14 -7.50
CA LEU A 189 -5.53 1.39 -7.85
C LEU A 189 -4.59 0.46 -7.08
N LEU A 190 -4.74 0.39 -5.75
CA LEU A 190 -3.88 -0.47 -4.91
C LEU A 190 -4.02 -1.94 -5.29
N TYR A 191 -5.25 -2.45 -5.41
CA TYR A 191 -5.49 -3.84 -5.80
C TYR A 191 -4.90 -4.15 -7.17
N GLY A 192 -5.16 -3.28 -8.16
CA GLY A 192 -4.68 -3.47 -9.52
C GLY A 192 -3.16 -3.47 -9.64
N LEU A 193 -2.46 -2.60 -8.90
CA LEU A 193 -1.00 -2.58 -8.85
C LEU A 193 -0.44 -3.86 -8.21
N LEU A 194 -0.98 -4.28 -7.07
CA LEU A 194 -0.56 -5.50 -6.38
C LEU A 194 -0.80 -6.75 -7.24
N HIS A 195 -1.91 -6.78 -8.00
CA HIS A 195 -2.19 -7.85 -8.96
C HIS A 195 -1.23 -7.84 -10.14
N HIS A 196 -1.01 -6.67 -10.75
CA HIS A 196 -0.18 -6.51 -11.94
C HIS A 196 1.30 -6.83 -11.68
N PHE A 197 1.83 -6.38 -10.55
CA PHE A 197 3.24 -6.56 -10.19
C PHE A 197 3.51 -7.79 -9.30
N ALA A 198 2.52 -8.67 -9.12
CA ALA A 198 2.70 -9.91 -8.38
C ALA A 198 3.88 -10.73 -8.95
N GLY A 199 4.87 -11.04 -8.10
CA GLY A 199 6.03 -11.84 -8.50
C GLY A 199 7.10 -11.12 -9.34
N THR A 200 6.98 -9.81 -9.59
CA THR A 200 7.96 -9.04 -10.37
C THR A 200 9.13 -8.48 -9.55
N GLY A 201 9.00 -8.47 -8.21
CA GLY A 201 9.95 -7.81 -7.32
C GLY A 201 9.65 -6.33 -7.07
N ILE A 202 8.73 -5.71 -7.83
CA ILE A 202 8.29 -4.32 -7.59
C ILE A 202 7.32 -4.30 -6.41
N SER A 203 7.66 -3.54 -5.36
CA SER A 203 6.78 -3.37 -4.20
C SER A 203 5.73 -2.29 -4.46
N ALA A 204 4.50 -2.49 -3.96
CA ALA A 204 3.43 -1.51 -4.11
C ALA A 204 2.60 -1.37 -2.83
N GLY A 205 2.13 -0.14 -2.58
CA GLY A 205 1.27 0.16 -1.46
C GLY A 205 0.60 1.53 -1.56
N PHE A 206 -0.19 1.86 -0.56
CA PHE A 206 -1.02 3.05 -0.54
C PHE A 206 -0.98 3.74 0.83
N VAL A 207 -0.96 5.05 0.84
CA VAL A 207 -1.04 5.88 2.05
C VAL A 207 -2.19 6.87 1.89
N HIS A 208 -3.16 6.79 2.78
CA HIS A 208 -4.18 7.84 2.89
C HIS A 208 -3.74 8.93 3.86
N VAL A 209 -4.06 10.17 3.50
CA VAL A 209 -3.82 11.35 4.34
C VAL A 209 -5.15 12.03 4.69
N PRO A 210 -5.23 12.76 5.83
CA PRO A 210 -6.37 13.59 6.18
C PRO A 210 -6.63 14.71 5.17
N LEU A 211 -7.74 15.41 5.34
CA LEU A 211 -7.96 16.73 4.75
C LEU A 211 -6.92 17.71 5.28
N ILE A 212 -6.59 18.74 4.50
CA ILE A 212 -5.74 19.86 4.95
C ILE A 212 -6.58 21.04 5.42
N THR A 213 -6.00 21.87 6.29
CA THR A 213 -6.66 23.06 6.86
C THR A 213 -7.17 24.03 5.81
N GLU A 214 -6.47 24.14 4.66
CA GLU A 214 -6.87 24.98 3.52
C GLU A 214 -8.19 24.53 2.84
N GLN A 215 -8.70 23.31 3.10
CA GLN A 215 -9.99 22.86 2.58
C GLN A 215 -11.19 23.35 3.44
N GLU A 216 -10.93 23.97 4.60
CA GLU A 216 -11.92 24.63 5.46
C GLU A 216 -13.11 23.74 5.86
N LYS A 217 -12.92 22.43 6.01
CA LYS A 217 -13.94 21.45 6.39
C LYS A 217 -14.04 21.35 7.93
N THR A 218 -14.63 22.36 8.56
CA THR A 218 -14.67 22.48 10.03
C THR A 218 -15.39 21.35 10.76
N ASP A 219 -16.19 20.54 10.05
CA ASP A 219 -16.89 19.36 10.56
C ASP A 219 -16.09 18.06 10.46
N LYS A 220 -14.87 18.11 9.91
CA LYS A 220 -14.02 16.93 9.69
C LYS A 220 -12.61 17.14 10.24
N PRO A 221 -11.92 16.05 10.65
CA PRO A 221 -10.53 16.14 11.03
C PRO A 221 -9.67 16.64 9.85
N MET A 222 -8.74 17.54 10.15
CA MET A 222 -7.77 18.07 9.21
C MET A 222 -6.38 17.98 9.82
N MET A 223 -5.36 18.04 8.97
CA MET A 223 -3.95 18.07 9.36
C MET A 223 -3.23 19.18 8.59
N GLU A 224 -2.22 19.79 9.18
CA GLU A 224 -1.39 20.76 8.46
C GLU A 224 -0.67 20.08 7.30
N LEU A 225 -0.61 20.74 6.15
CA LEU A 225 0.07 20.22 4.97
C LEU A 225 1.54 19.88 5.25
N ALA A 226 2.20 20.68 6.08
CA ALA A 226 3.60 20.45 6.47
C ALA A 226 3.79 19.11 7.21
N ASP A 227 2.85 18.75 8.10
CA ASP A 227 2.89 17.48 8.82
C ASP A 227 2.62 16.31 7.89
N ILE A 228 1.71 16.47 6.92
CA ILE A 228 1.46 15.45 5.88
C ILE A 228 2.72 15.22 5.04
N VAL A 229 3.36 16.28 4.58
CA VAL A 229 4.60 16.21 3.78
C VAL A 229 5.71 15.50 4.57
N GLU A 230 5.92 15.89 5.82
CA GLU A 230 6.94 15.27 6.67
C GLU A 230 6.62 13.79 6.95
N GLY A 231 5.35 13.45 7.24
CA GLY A 231 4.92 12.07 7.43
C GLY A 231 5.15 11.21 6.18
N ILE A 232 4.83 11.73 4.99
CA ILE A 232 5.10 11.03 3.72
C ILE A 232 6.62 10.83 3.51
N LYS A 233 7.45 11.85 3.78
CA LYS A 233 8.91 11.71 3.67
C LYS A 233 9.45 10.60 4.57
N ARG A 234 9.00 10.51 5.81
CA ARG A 234 9.39 9.45 6.76
C ARG A 234 8.89 8.07 6.32
N ALA A 235 7.68 7.99 5.80
CA ALA A 235 7.16 6.76 5.23
C ALA A 235 7.98 6.29 4.02
N LEU A 236 8.36 7.20 3.11
CA LEU A 236 9.24 6.91 1.97
C LEU A 236 10.65 6.50 2.41
N TRP A 237 11.17 7.09 3.48
CA TRP A 237 12.44 6.67 4.07
C TRP A 237 12.38 5.22 4.55
N ALA A 238 11.29 4.81 5.21
CA ALA A 238 11.11 3.43 5.65
C ALA A 238 11.03 2.45 4.46
N VAL A 239 10.45 2.87 3.33
CA VAL A 239 10.42 2.08 2.09
C VAL A 239 11.82 1.91 1.51
N GLN A 240 12.63 2.97 1.50
CA GLN A 240 13.99 2.93 0.96
C GLN A 240 14.93 2.07 1.83
N ALA A 241 14.68 2.01 3.14
CA ALA A 241 15.52 1.28 4.09
C ALA A 241 15.16 -0.22 4.22
N SER A 242 14.11 -0.70 3.54
CA SER A 242 13.63 -2.09 3.60
C SER A 242 14.19 -2.93 2.45
#